data_afd62a92fef10de2a508d47f96b38d62
#
_entry.id   afd62a92fef10de2a508d47f96b38d62
#
_cell.length_a   1.000
_cell.length_b   1.000
_cell.length_c   1.000
_cell.angle_alpha   90.00
_cell.angle_beta   90.00
_cell.angle_gamma   90.00
#
_symmetry.space_group_name_H-M   'P 1'
#
loop_
_entity.id
_entity.type
_entity.pdbx_description
1 polymer ?
#
loop_
_entity_poly.entity_id
_entity_poly.type
_entity_poly.pdbx_seq_one_letter_code
_entity_poly.pdbx_strand_id
1 'polypeptide(L)'
;AVFSSGAPIDPYLRSFGVDLFLSRSETEVRSAIFNGIAAVKLYSPPKGFTPDDEEIRIAFDGDAVLFSAEAENIYQKHGINAFIEHEKNNSKKVLPAGPFAKLLSTLVTLKKSNFGSERKIKLALVTARSVATHERVIRTFRNWNVHIDQAFFLGGMPKDRILEEFRPHIFFDDQAVHAL
;
A
#
# COMPACT_ATOMS: atom_id res chain seq x y z
N ALA A 1 -19.50 -18.74 -0.71
CA ALA A 1 -19.88 -17.95 -1.89
C ALA A 1 -21.05 -17.04 -1.54
N VAL A 2 -21.11 -15.86 -2.12
CA VAL A 2 -22.19 -14.88 -1.96
C VAL A 2 -22.77 -14.60 -3.34
N PHE A 3 -24.07 -14.74 -3.48
CA PHE A 3 -24.82 -14.37 -4.68
C PHE A 3 -25.78 -13.25 -4.28
N SER A 4 -25.47 -12.00 -4.67
CA SER A 4 -26.20 -10.81 -4.21
C SER A 4 -27.27 -10.30 -5.17
N SER A 5 -27.40 -10.93 -6.35
CA SER A 5 -28.33 -10.49 -7.42
C SER A 5 -28.22 -8.99 -7.72
N GLY A 6 -26.98 -8.44 -7.66
CA GLY A 6 -26.70 -7.03 -7.90
C GLY A 6 -26.80 -6.11 -6.66
N ALA A 7 -27.15 -6.65 -5.50
CA ALA A 7 -27.07 -5.88 -4.26
C ALA A 7 -25.60 -5.59 -3.86
N PRO A 8 -25.30 -4.47 -3.15
CA PRO A 8 -23.97 -4.17 -2.68
C PRO A 8 -23.38 -5.30 -1.84
N ILE A 9 -22.11 -5.63 -2.08
CA ILE A 9 -21.41 -6.75 -1.41
C ILE A 9 -20.62 -6.31 -0.17
N ASP A 10 -20.44 -5.00 0.03
CA ASP A 10 -19.60 -4.44 1.10
C ASP A 10 -19.92 -4.96 2.51
N PRO A 11 -21.20 -5.11 2.92
CA PRO A 11 -21.52 -5.65 4.25
C PRO A 11 -20.98 -7.06 4.45
N TYR A 12 -20.96 -7.84 3.38
CA TYR A 12 -20.48 -9.23 3.42
C TYR A 12 -18.96 -9.32 3.45
N LEU A 13 -18.23 -8.37 2.80
CA LEU A 13 -16.78 -8.33 2.82
C LEU A 13 -16.24 -8.23 4.24
N ARG A 14 -16.85 -7.38 5.08
CA ARG A 14 -16.50 -7.28 6.51
C ARG A 14 -16.77 -8.57 7.28
N SER A 15 -17.94 -9.17 7.05
CA SER A 15 -18.35 -10.42 7.72
C SER A 15 -17.42 -11.59 7.39
N PHE A 16 -16.83 -11.58 6.19
CA PHE A 16 -15.84 -12.59 5.76
C PHE A 16 -14.41 -12.24 6.20
N GLY A 17 -14.18 -11.09 6.85
CA GLY A 17 -12.84 -10.67 7.29
C GLY A 17 -11.87 -10.42 6.13
N VAL A 18 -12.40 -9.93 4.99
CA VAL A 18 -11.60 -9.70 3.77
C VAL A 18 -10.48 -8.72 4.03
N ASP A 19 -9.25 -9.08 3.68
CA ASP A 19 -8.06 -8.22 3.78
C ASP A 19 -7.81 -7.41 2.50
N LEU A 20 -8.27 -7.90 1.36
CA LEU A 20 -8.16 -7.23 0.06
C LEU A 20 -9.35 -7.58 -0.83
N PHE A 21 -9.98 -6.56 -1.39
CA PHE A 21 -11.04 -6.68 -2.40
C PHE A 21 -10.54 -6.23 -3.76
N LEU A 22 -10.72 -7.07 -4.77
CA LEU A 22 -10.31 -6.78 -6.15
C LEU A 22 -11.53 -6.70 -7.05
N SER A 23 -11.71 -5.60 -7.76
CA SER A 23 -12.80 -5.42 -8.73
C SER A 23 -12.36 -4.63 -9.95
N ARG A 24 -13.03 -4.85 -11.07
CA ARG A 24 -12.94 -3.97 -12.25
C ARG A 24 -13.86 -2.76 -12.15
N SER A 25 -14.85 -2.81 -11.26
CA SER A 25 -15.80 -1.71 -11.02
C SER A 25 -15.23 -0.69 -10.06
N GLU A 26 -15.01 0.53 -10.55
CA GLU A 26 -14.55 1.64 -9.72
C GLU A 26 -15.53 1.98 -8.60
N THR A 27 -16.84 1.86 -8.86
CA THR A 27 -17.88 2.11 -7.87
C THR A 27 -17.78 1.14 -6.69
N GLU A 28 -17.56 -0.15 -6.97
CA GLU A 28 -17.40 -1.17 -5.93
C GLU A 28 -16.10 -0.96 -5.13
N VAL A 29 -15.00 -0.60 -5.81
CA VAL A 29 -13.72 -0.29 -5.15
C VAL A 29 -13.88 0.89 -4.20
N ARG A 30 -14.48 2.00 -4.66
CA ARG A 30 -14.73 3.17 -3.83
C ARG A 30 -15.62 2.86 -2.64
N SER A 31 -16.67 2.06 -2.83
CA SER A 31 -17.56 1.64 -1.76
C SER A 31 -16.83 0.79 -0.72
N ALA A 32 -16.01 -0.16 -1.14
CA ALA A 32 -15.21 -0.98 -0.23
C ALA A 32 -14.22 -0.13 0.59
N ILE A 33 -13.51 0.82 -0.04
CA ILE A 33 -12.58 1.74 0.65
C ILE A 33 -13.35 2.61 1.66
N PHE A 34 -14.48 3.18 1.28
CA PHE A 34 -15.33 3.97 2.18
C PHE A 34 -15.74 3.16 3.42
N ASN A 35 -15.94 1.87 3.25
CA ASN A 35 -16.25 0.94 4.32
C ASN A 35 -15.00 0.40 5.06
N GLY A 36 -13.80 0.95 4.81
CA GLY A 36 -12.56 0.61 5.52
C GLY A 36 -11.96 -0.73 5.11
N ILE A 37 -12.26 -1.20 3.89
CA ILE A 37 -11.70 -2.43 3.31
C ILE A 37 -10.67 -2.00 2.27
N ALA A 38 -9.45 -2.56 2.34
CA ALA A 38 -8.47 -2.36 1.28
C ALA A 38 -9.03 -2.89 -0.05
N ALA A 39 -9.10 -2.03 -1.06
CA ALA A 39 -9.70 -2.39 -2.34
C ALA A 39 -8.91 -1.81 -3.51
N VAL A 40 -8.85 -2.55 -4.61
CA VAL A 40 -8.07 -2.21 -5.80
C VAL A 40 -8.89 -2.42 -7.06
N LYS A 41 -8.78 -1.46 -7.99
CA LYS A 41 -9.28 -1.60 -9.33
C LYS A 41 -8.30 -2.44 -10.16
N LEU A 42 -8.81 -3.51 -10.75
CA LEU A 42 -8.03 -4.34 -11.66
C LEU A 42 -7.97 -3.72 -13.05
N TYR A 43 -6.76 -3.55 -13.54
CA TYR A 43 -6.48 -3.21 -14.94
C TYR A 43 -5.99 -4.45 -15.71
N SER A 44 -5.92 -4.35 -17.04
CA SER A 44 -5.27 -5.38 -17.83
C SER A 44 -3.76 -5.34 -17.60
N PRO A 45 -3.07 -6.49 -17.55
CA PRO A 45 -1.62 -6.50 -17.39
C PRO A 45 -0.94 -5.80 -18.59
N PRO A 46 0.22 -5.16 -18.38
CA PRO A 46 1.00 -4.59 -19.47
C PRO A 46 1.34 -5.64 -20.55
N LYS A 47 1.39 -5.22 -21.80
CA LYS A 47 1.83 -6.10 -22.89
C LYS A 47 3.28 -6.56 -22.65
N GLY A 48 3.53 -7.86 -22.81
CA GLY A 48 4.88 -8.43 -22.62
C GLY A 48 5.28 -8.67 -21.16
N PHE A 49 4.36 -8.50 -20.20
CA PHE A 49 4.62 -8.89 -18.83
C PHE A 49 4.78 -10.41 -18.73
N THR A 50 5.94 -10.85 -18.33
CA THR A 50 6.22 -12.25 -17.99
C THR A 50 6.37 -12.35 -16.47
N PRO A 51 5.53 -13.14 -15.79
CA PRO A 51 5.69 -13.35 -14.35
C PRO A 51 7.06 -13.97 -14.04
N ASP A 52 7.69 -13.49 -12.99
CA ASP A 52 8.81 -14.20 -12.38
C ASP A 52 8.22 -15.29 -11.48
N ASP A 53 8.47 -16.54 -11.83
CA ASP A 53 7.88 -17.67 -11.11
C ASP A 53 8.52 -17.95 -9.76
N GLU A 54 9.69 -17.38 -9.47
CA GLU A 54 10.41 -17.60 -8.20
C GLU A 54 10.02 -16.60 -7.10
N GLU A 55 9.58 -15.41 -7.46
CA GLU A 55 9.28 -14.34 -6.50
C GLU A 55 7.94 -13.66 -6.78
N ILE A 56 7.21 -13.34 -5.71
CA ILE A 56 6.05 -12.45 -5.76
C ILE A 56 6.50 -11.11 -5.17
N ARG A 57 6.62 -10.09 -6.01
CA ARG A 57 7.01 -8.74 -5.60
C ARG A 57 5.79 -7.86 -5.48
N ILE A 58 5.61 -7.29 -4.29
CA ILE A 58 4.49 -6.39 -3.98
C ILE A 58 5.07 -5.08 -3.44
N ALA A 59 4.70 -3.98 -4.07
CA ALA A 59 5.08 -2.65 -3.64
C ALA A 59 3.87 -1.86 -3.11
N PHE A 60 4.12 -0.99 -2.16
CA PHE A 60 3.12 -0.10 -1.57
C PHE A 60 3.64 1.33 -1.57
N ASP A 61 2.77 2.27 -1.87
CA ASP A 61 2.99 3.66 -1.47
C ASP A 61 2.85 3.81 0.05
N GLY A 62 3.31 4.92 0.57
CA GLY A 62 3.29 5.24 2.00
C GLY A 62 1.99 5.89 2.43
N ASP A 63 1.88 7.19 2.15
CA ASP A 63 0.77 8.03 2.60
C ASP A 63 -0.53 7.67 1.86
N ALA A 64 -1.65 7.72 2.56
CA ALA A 64 -2.98 7.31 2.11
C ALA A 64 -3.12 5.81 1.72
N VAL A 65 -2.04 5.04 1.68
CA VAL A 65 -2.03 3.60 1.42
C VAL A 65 -1.69 2.82 2.70
N LEU A 66 -0.41 2.74 3.08
CA LEU A 66 0.00 2.07 4.33
C LEU A 66 -0.27 2.92 5.56
N PHE A 67 -0.08 4.23 5.45
CA PHE A 67 -0.34 5.21 6.49
C PHE A 67 -1.61 5.99 6.18
N SER A 68 -2.19 6.64 7.19
CA SER A 68 -3.32 7.55 6.97
C SER A 68 -2.92 8.72 6.06
N ALA A 69 -3.93 9.37 5.47
CA ALA A 69 -3.73 10.55 4.63
C ALA A 69 -3.41 11.85 5.44
N GLU A 70 -3.13 11.75 6.75
CA GLU A 70 -2.89 12.92 7.61
C GLU A 70 -1.76 13.80 7.08
N ALA A 71 -0.62 13.20 6.80
CA ALA A 71 0.57 13.90 6.35
C ALA A 71 0.39 14.47 4.92
N GLU A 72 -0.23 13.71 4.03
CA GLU A 72 -0.58 14.16 2.69
C GLU A 72 -1.56 15.36 2.72
N ASN A 73 -2.56 15.33 3.58
CA ASN A 73 -3.47 16.44 3.77
C ASN A 73 -2.77 17.72 4.26
N ILE A 74 -1.75 17.59 5.13
CA ILE A 74 -0.93 18.73 5.57
C ILE A 74 -0.11 19.27 4.41
N TYR A 75 0.52 18.39 3.64
CA TYR A 75 1.28 18.78 2.45
C TYR A 75 0.40 19.55 1.44
N GLN A 76 -0.76 19.01 1.10
CA GLN A 76 -1.68 19.63 0.15
C GLN A 76 -2.22 20.99 0.61
N LYS A 77 -2.49 21.15 1.91
CA LYS A 77 -3.06 22.39 2.46
C LYS A 77 -2.03 23.46 2.79
N HIS A 78 -0.85 23.06 3.23
CA HIS A 78 0.14 23.96 3.84
C HIS A 78 1.54 23.86 3.21
N GLY A 79 1.73 22.97 2.24
CA GLY A 79 2.96 22.81 1.49
C GLY A 79 4.06 22.03 2.22
N ILE A 80 5.20 21.90 1.52
CA ILE A 80 6.29 21.00 1.92
C ILE A 80 6.93 21.39 3.27
N ASN A 81 7.04 22.67 3.58
CA ASN A 81 7.69 23.12 4.83
C ASN A 81 6.85 22.72 6.04
N ALA A 82 5.52 22.90 5.99
CA ALA A 82 4.60 22.49 7.05
C ALA A 82 4.60 20.98 7.24
N PHE A 83 4.65 20.21 6.15
CA PHE A 83 4.80 18.77 6.17
C PHE A 83 6.09 18.33 6.90
N ILE A 84 7.24 18.90 6.52
CA ILE A 84 8.54 18.57 7.13
C ILE A 84 8.54 18.91 8.63
N GLU A 85 8.01 20.06 9.01
CA GLU A 85 7.90 20.49 10.40
C GLU A 85 6.99 19.56 11.20
N HIS A 86 5.82 19.21 10.65
CA HIS A 86 4.90 18.26 11.26
C HIS A 86 5.57 16.89 11.48
N GLU A 87 6.27 16.37 10.49
CA GLU A 87 6.94 15.08 10.59
C GLU A 87 8.11 15.10 11.61
N LYS A 88 8.88 16.19 11.68
CA LYS A 88 9.92 16.37 12.70
C LYS A 88 9.32 16.38 14.11
N ASN A 89 8.28 17.17 14.33
CA ASN A 89 7.61 17.30 15.63
C ASN A 89 6.97 15.99 16.08
N ASN A 90 6.57 15.14 15.14
CA ASN A 90 5.96 13.84 15.40
C ASN A 90 6.90 12.64 15.14
N SER A 91 8.20 12.86 14.93
CA SER A 91 9.16 11.80 14.56
C SER A 91 9.21 10.61 15.54
N LYS A 92 8.87 10.84 16.82
CA LYS A 92 8.80 9.81 17.86
C LYS A 92 7.44 9.09 17.92
N LYS A 93 6.40 9.61 17.24
CA LYS A 93 5.06 8.99 17.22
C LYS A 93 4.91 8.10 16.00
N VAL A 94 4.24 6.98 16.15
CA VAL A 94 3.87 6.11 15.03
C VAL A 94 2.89 6.81 14.10
N LEU A 95 2.97 6.50 12.82
CA LEU A 95 1.97 6.94 11.84
C LEU A 95 0.67 6.17 12.07
N PRO A 96 -0.49 6.84 11.99
CA PRO A 96 -1.76 6.14 11.99
C PRO A 96 -1.86 5.20 10.79
N ALA A 97 -2.50 4.04 11.00
CA ALA A 97 -2.67 3.03 9.96
C ALA A 97 -3.56 3.54 8.82
N GLY A 98 -3.13 3.28 7.60
CA GLY A 98 -3.90 3.46 6.39
C GLY A 98 -4.73 2.21 6.03
N PRO A 99 -5.48 2.27 4.92
CA PRO A 99 -6.40 1.19 4.54
C PRO A 99 -5.69 -0.14 4.24
N PHE A 100 -4.44 -0.12 3.80
CA PHE A 100 -3.66 -1.31 3.44
C PHE A 100 -2.74 -1.84 4.54
N ALA A 101 -2.72 -1.22 5.72
CA ALA A 101 -1.86 -1.65 6.83
C ALA A 101 -2.17 -3.09 7.29
N LYS A 102 -3.46 -3.47 7.33
CA LYS A 102 -3.90 -4.83 7.67
C LYS A 102 -3.40 -5.84 6.63
N LEU A 103 -3.55 -5.55 5.33
CA LEU A 103 -3.05 -6.40 4.26
C LEU A 103 -1.53 -6.62 4.38
N LEU A 104 -0.76 -5.54 4.61
CA LEU A 104 0.68 -5.64 4.81
C LEU A 104 1.04 -6.58 5.98
N SER A 105 0.35 -6.46 7.11
CA SER A 105 0.56 -7.33 8.27
C SER A 105 0.24 -8.79 7.96
N THR A 106 -0.82 -9.06 7.21
CA THR A 106 -1.18 -10.40 6.74
C THR A 106 -0.10 -10.98 5.83
N LEU A 107 0.41 -10.20 4.85
CA LEU A 107 1.49 -10.62 3.94
C LEU A 107 2.79 -10.92 4.70
N VAL A 108 3.15 -10.11 5.70
CA VAL A 108 4.31 -10.37 6.57
C VAL A 108 4.14 -11.66 7.37
N THR A 109 2.95 -11.94 7.85
CA THR A 109 2.64 -13.19 8.55
C THR A 109 2.74 -14.40 7.61
N LEU A 110 2.19 -14.32 6.42
CA LEU A 110 2.30 -15.35 5.39
C LEU A 110 3.77 -15.61 5.01
N LYS A 111 4.55 -14.55 4.84
CA LYS A 111 5.98 -14.66 4.55
C LYS A 111 6.75 -15.38 5.66
N LYS A 112 6.43 -15.12 6.93
CA LYS A 112 7.06 -15.77 8.10
C LYS A 112 6.67 -17.25 8.23
N SER A 113 5.45 -17.61 7.81
CA SER A 113 4.94 -18.99 7.93
C SER A 113 5.49 -19.95 6.87
N ASN A 114 6.36 -19.49 5.95
CA ASN A 114 6.82 -20.27 4.78
C ASN A 114 5.66 -20.88 3.97
N PHE A 115 4.49 -20.26 4.01
CA PHE A 115 3.33 -20.73 3.26
C PHE A 115 3.62 -20.60 1.76
N GLY A 116 3.74 -21.72 1.08
CA GLY A 116 4.14 -21.80 -0.32
C GLY A 116 5.68 -21.71 -0.44
N SER A 117 6.40 -22.73 0.02
CA SER A 117 7.87 -22.80 0.05
C SER A 117 8.57 -22.61 -1.30
N GLU A 118 7.81 -22.62 -2.40
CA GLU A 118 8.36 -22.50 -3.77
C GLU A 118 8.50 -21.04 -4.22
N ARG A 119 7.73 -20.10 -3.66
CA ARG A 119 7.77 -18.69 -4.07
C ARG A 119 8.06 -17.76 -2.91
N LYS A 120 9.07 -16.93 -3.07
CA LYS A 120 9.44 -15.90 -2.07
C LYS A 120 8.57 -14.66 -2.25
N ILE A 121 7.99 -14.14 -1.15
CA ILE A 121 7.30 -12.84 -1.16
C ILE A 121 8.32 -11.76 -0.83
N LYS A 122 8.46 -10.77 -1.72
CA LYS A 122 9.22 -9.53 -1.48
C LYS A 122 8.28 -8.35 -1.36
N LEU A 123 8.45 -7.60 -0.29
CA LEU A 123 7.63 -6.44 0.04
C LEU A 123 8.48 -5.18 -0.03
N ALA A 124 8.00 -4.15 -0.72
CA ALA A 124 8.68 -2.87 -0.85
C ALA A 124 7.76 -1.71 -0.47
N LEU A 125 8.35 -0.69 0.16
CA LEU A 125 7.77 0.64 0.26
C LEU A 125 8.38 1.52 -0.84
N VAL A 126 7.55 2.22 -1.61
CA VAL A 126 7.97 3.21 -2.61
C VAL A 126 7.22 4.50 -2.34
N THR A 127 7.85 5.46 -1.67
CA THR A 127 7.17 6.66 -1.16
C THR A 127 7.83 7.95 -1.64
N ALA A 128 7.03 8.98 -1.88
CA ALA A 128 7.51 10.34 -2.16
C ALA A 128 8.17 11.02 -0.96
N ARG A 129 8.05 10.46 0.25
CA ARG A 129 8.72 10.98 1.44
C ARG A 129 10.23 11.07 1.24
N SER A 130 10.85 12.07 1.85
CA SER A 130 12.31 12.26 1.81
C SER A 130 13.01 11.57 2.97
N VAL A 131 14.35 11.52 2.89
CA VAL A 131 15.21 11.06 3.99
C VAL A 131 14.94 11.83 5.29
N ALA A 132 14.56 13.11 5.22
CA ALA A 132 14.27 13.92 6.41
C ALA A 132 13.04 13.43 7.21
N THR A 133 12.19 12.61 6.60
CA THR A 133 10.91 12.12 7.20
C THR A 133 10.87 10.61 7.36
N HIS A 134 11.95 9.89 7.06
CA HIS A 134 11.99 8.42 7.08
C HIS A 134 11.93 7.84 8.50
N GLU A 135 12.43 8.54 9.51
CA GLU A 135 12.53 8.03 10.89
C GLU A 135 11.16 7.58 11.42
N ARG A 136 10.13 8.39 11.20
CA ARG A 136 8.76 8.09 11.65
C ARG A 136 8.22 6.82 10.97
N VAL A 137 8.51 6.63 9.68
CA VAL A 137 8.13 5.42 8.92
C VAL A 137 8.79 4.18 9.50
N ILE A 138 10.10 4.21 9.71
CA ILE A 138 10.85 3.08 10.26
C ILE A 138 10.36 2.73 11.66
N ARG A 139 10.11 3.74 12.49
CA ARG A 139 9.54 3.56 13.84
C ARG A 139 8.16 2.93 13.79
N THR A 140 7.34 3.33 12.83
CA THR A 140 6.00 2.77 12.62
C THR A 140 6.07 1.29 12.26
N PHE A 141 6.90 0.91 11.30
CA PHE A 141 7.09 -0.50 10.94
C PHE A 141 7.62 -1.36 12.09
N ARG A 142 8.55 -0.84 12.88
CA ARG A 142 9.03 -1.52 14.09
C ARG A 142 7.90 -1.72 15.11
N ASN A 143 7.07 -0.70 15.31
CA ASN A 143 5.92 -0.79 16.22
C ASN A 143 4.88 -1.81 15.75
N TRP A 144 4.64 -1.88 14.43
CA TRP A 144 3.74 -2.87 13.84
C TRP A 144 4.35 -4.28 13.73
N ASN A 145 5.61 -4.45 14.13
CA ASN A 145 6.37 -5.70 13.93
C ASN A 145 6.39 -6.15 12.46
N VAL A 146 6.45 -5.19 11.56
CA VAL A 146 6.49 -5.37 10.12
C VAL A 146 7.94 -5.26 9.63
N HIS A 147 8.38 -6.25 8.86
CA HIS A 147 9.65 -6.22 8.15
C HIS A 147 9.40 -6.13 6.65
N ILE A 148 9.87 -5.04 6.04
CA ILE A 148 9.85 -4.80 4.61
C ILE A 148 11.24 -5.10 4.04
N ASP A 149 11.32 -5.74 2.88
CA ASP A 149 12.61 -6.12 2.27
C ASP A 149 13.35 -4.90 1.70
N GLN A 150 12.59 -3.95 1.12
CA GLN A 150 13.17 -2.75 0.53
C GLN A 150 12.28 -1.53 0.84
N ALA A 151 12.92 -0.37 1.04
CA ALA A 151 12.20 0.89 1.23
C ALA A 151 12.91 2.00 0.46
N PHE A 152 12.17 2.65 -0.42
CA PHE A 152 12.64 3.71 -1.30
C PHE A 152 11.99 5.03 -0.90
N PHE A 153 12.81 5.98 -0.42
CA PHE A 153 12.40 7.33 -0.03
C PHE A 153 12.83 8.30 -1.13
N LEU A 154 11.92 8.68 -1.99
CA LEU A 154 12.22 9.34 -3.25
C LEU A 154 12.37 10.86 -3.14
N GLY A 155 11.85 11.48 -2.06
CA GLY A 155 11.95 12.93 -1.87
C GLY A 155 11.23 13.74 -2.96
N GLY A 156 10.14 13.21 -3.50
CA GLY A 156 9.37 13.82 -4.58
C GLY A 156 9.85 13.46 -6.00
N MET A 157 10.88 12.61 -6.14
CA MET A 157 11.25 12.07 -7.46
C MET A 157 10.17 11.11 -7.97
N PRO A 158 10.00 11.00 -9.31
CA PRO A 158 9.09 10.03 -9.93
C PRO A 158 9.39 8.59 -9.51
N LYS A 159 8.34 7.79 -9.32
CA LYS A 159 8.44 6.39 -8.89
C LYS A 159 8.83 5.44 -10.03
N ASP A 160 8.65 5.86 -11.29
CA ASP A 160 8.72 5.03 -12.49
C ASP A 160 10.01 4.18 -12.56
N ARG A 161 11.17 4.81 -12.43
CA ARG A 161 12.47 4.12 -12.51
C ARG A 161 12.65 3.06 -11.43
N ILE A 162 12.15 3.33 -10.24
CA ILE A 162 12.23 2.37 -9.13
C ILE A 162 11.26 1.21 -9.37
N LEU A 163 10.08 1.50 -9.88
CA LEU A 163 9.10 0.46 -10.24
C LEU A 163 9.57 -0.38 -11.42
N GLU A 164 10.19 0.22 -12.43
CA GLU A 164 10.82 -0.51 -13.56
C GLU A 164 11.92 -1.47 -13.09
N GLU A 165 12.74 -1.06 -12.13
CA GLU A 165 13.83 -1.90 -11.60
C GLU A 165 13.32 -2.97 -10.61
N PHE A 166 12.45 -2.58 -9.67
CA PHE A 166 11.88 -3.52 -8.72
C PHE A 166 10.92 -4.52 -9.36
N ARG A 167 10.25 -4.13 -10.47
CA ARG A 167 9.29 -4.94 -11.25
C ARG A 167 8.22 -5.57 -10.37
N PRO A 168 7.42 -4.81 -9.64
CA PRO A 168 6.38 -5.38 -8.79
C PRO A 168 5.31 -6.07 -9.63
N HIS A 169 4.79 -7.20 -9.14
CA HIS A 169 3.60 -7.84 -9.71
C HIS A 169 2.33 -7.05 -9.35
N ILE A 170 2.36 -6.40 -8.19
CA ILE A 170 1.29 -5.54 -7.71
C ILE A 170 1.91 -4.31 -7.07
N PHE A 171 1.42 -3.14 -7.44
CA PHE A 171 1.73 -1.88 -6.78
C PHE A 171 0.44 -1.23 -6.28
N PHE A 172 0.40 -0.92 -5.00
CA PHE A 172 -0.71 -0.24 -4.35
C PHE A 172 -0.37 1.25 -4.20
N ASP A 173 -1.10 2.10 -4.92
CA ASP A 173 -0.94 3.55 -4.92
C ASP A 173 -2.33 4.19 -4.88
N ASP A 174 -2.48 5.33 -4.21
CA ASP A 174 -3.72 6.12 -4.19
C ASP A 174 -3.83 7.07 -5.38
N GLN A 175 -2.74 7.28 -6.12
CA GLN A 175 -2.67 8.18 -7.26
C GLN A 175 -2.86 7.44 -8.58
N ALA A 176 -3.91 7.79 -9.34
CA ALA A 176 -4.22 7.17 -10.64
C ALA A 176 -3.11 7.38 -11.71
N VAL A 177 -2.26 8.39 -11.54
CA VAL A 177 -1.15 8.72 -12.47
C VAL A 177 -0.09 7.62 -12.53
N HIS A 178 0.08 6.85 -11.45
CA HIS A 178 1.08 5.78 -11.37
C HIS A 178 0.54 4.39 -11.78
N ALA A 179 -0.72 4.32 -12.20
CA ALA A 179 -1.40 3.06 -12.53
C ALA A 179 -1.46 2.75 -14.04
N LEU A 180 -0.68 3.49 -14.88
CA LEU A 180 -0.68 3.36 -16.35
C LEU A 180 0.58 2.68 -16.84
#